data_7772e08fa8581cdc66dcced2c8320bf2
#
_entry.id   7772e08fa8581cdc66dcced2c8320bf2
#
_cell.length_a   1.000
_cell.length_b   1.000
_cell.length_c   1.000
_cell.angle_alpha   90.00
_cell.angle_beta   90.00
_cell.angle_gamma   90.00
#
_symmetry.space_group_name_H-M   'P 1'
#
loop_
_entity.id
_entity.type
_entity.pdbx_description
1 polymer ?
#
loop_
_entity_poly.entity_id
_entity_poly.type
_entity_poly.pdbx_seq_one_letter_code
_entity_poly.pdbx_strand_id
1 'polypeptide(L)' 'MLRVLIVDDEPLARENLRILLETQRDIEIVGECGNAVEAIGAVHKLRPDVLFLDIQMPRISGLEMVGMLDPEHRPY' A
#
# COMPACT_ATOMS: atom_id res chain seq x y z
N MET A 1 15.43 -7.62 -0.82
CA MET A 1 14.82 -6.27 -0.85
C MET A 1 13.33 -6.39 -0.60
N LEU A 2 12.81 -5.63 0.35
CA LEU A 2 11.38 -5.62 0.64
C LEU A 2 10.62 -4.82 -0.42
N ARG A 3 9.60 -5.40 -1.00
CA ARG A 3 8.75 -4.75 -1.98
C ARG A 3 7.55 -4.13 -1.26
N VAL A 4 7.41 -2.83 -1.39
CA VAL A 4 6.46 -2.04 -0.62
C VAL A 4 5.42 -1.39 -1.52
N LEU A 5 4.16 -1.49 -1.13
CA LEU A 5 3.06 -0.76 -1.75
C LEU A 5 2.58 0.30 -0.76
N ILE A 6 2.44 1.54 -1.23
CA ILE A 6 1.94 2.65 -0.42
C ILE A 6 0.50 2.91 -0.81
N VAL A 7 -0.39 2.98 0.18
CA VAL A 7 -1.82 3.25 -0.04
C VAL A 7 -2.25 4.39 0.87
N ASP A 8 -2.53 5.55 0.29
CA ASP A 8 -2.95 6.73 1.04
C ASP A 8 -3.73 7.64 0.09
N ASP A 9 -4.89 8.14 0.53
CA ASP A 9 -5.70 9.03 -0.28
C ASP A 9 -5.20 10.48 -0.30
N GLU A 10 -4.25 10.82 0.57
CA GLU A 10 -3.63 12.14 0.63
C GLU A 10 -2.34 12.17 -0.22
N PRO A 11 -2.33 12.90 -1.36
CA PRO A 11 -1.15 12.92 -2.23
C PRO A 11 0.14 13.38 -1.53
N LEU A 12 0.04 14.39 -0.66
CA LEU A 12 1.22 14.91 0.04
C LEU A 12 1.76 13.90 1.06
N ALA A 13 0.88 13.23 1.78
CA ALA A 13 1.29 12.20 2.73
C ALA A 13 1.95 11.03 2.00
N ARG A 14 1.40 10.64 0.86
CA ARG A 14 1.94 9.58 0.03
C ARG A 14 3.33 9.94 -0.49
N GLU A 15 3.49 11.17 -0.97
CA GLU A 15 4.78 11.67 -1.45
C GLU A 15 5.82 11.71 -0.34
N ASN A 16 5.46 12.21 0.84
CA ASN A 16 6.37 12.28 1.98
C ASN A 16 6.84 10.88 2.40
N LEU A 17 5.93 9.94 2.43
CA LEU A 17 6.27 8.55 2.78
C LEU A 17 7.19 7.93 1.71
N ARG A 18 6.91 8.18 0.44
CA ARG A 18 7.74 7.71 -0.65
C ARG A 18 9.16 8.23 -0.53
N ILE A 19 9.32 9.53 -0.31
CA ILE A 19 10.63 10.17 -0.15
C ILE A 19 11.39 9.53 1.02
N LEU A 20 10.71 9.34 2.15
CA LEU A 20 11.32 8.75 3.32
C LEU A 20 11.77 7.32 3.07
N LEU A 21 10.93 6.52 2.42
CA LEU A 21 11.26 5.12 2.13
C LEU A 21 12.35 4.97 1.07
N GLU A 22 12.44 5.88 0.13
CA GLU A 22 13.48 5.86 -0.89
C GLU A 22 14.89 6.02 -0.31
N THR A 23 15.01 6.53 0.92
CA THR A 23 16.32 6.62 1.59
C THR A 23 16.82 5.28 2.11
N GLN A 24 15.97 4.26 2.13
CA GLN A 24 16.31 2.94 2.64
C GLN A 24 16.78 2.03 1.51
N ARG A 25 17.93 1.41 1.67
CA ARG A 25 18.53 0.54 0.64
C ARG A 25 17.78 -0.77 0.47
N ASP A 26 17.13 -1.26 1.52
CA ASP A 26 16.50 -2.57 1.52
C ASP A 26 15.04 -2.55 1.11
N ILE A 27 14.55 -1.39 0.66
CA ILE A 27 13.16 -1.19 0.30
C ILE A 27 13.04 -0.79 -1.17
N GLU A 28 12.12 -1.47 -1.85
CA GLU A 28 11.72 -1.11 -3.22
C GLU A 28 10.25 -0.74 -3.20
N ILE A 29 9.91 0.47 -3.60
CA ILE A 29 8.52 0.89 -3.72
C ILE A 29 8.02 0.41 -5.07
N VAL A 30 7.10 -0.56 -5.06
CA VAL A 30 6.59 -1.17 -6.28
C VAL A 30 5.33 -0.48 -6.81
N GLY A 31 4.70 0.36 -6.01
CA GLY A 31 3.54 1.11 -6.45
C GLY A 31 2.98 2.01 -5.37
N GLU A 32 2.08 2.90 -5.80
CA GLU A 32 1.35 3.82 -4.92
C GLU A 32 -0.10 3.84 -5.36
N CYS A 33 -1.01 3.83 -4.39
CA CYS A 33 -2.44 3.84 -4.66
C CYS A 33 -3.12 4.92 -3.84
N GLY A 34 -4.13 5.56 -4.42
CA GLY A 34 -4.88 6.61 -3.77
C GLY A 34 -6.20 6.17 -3.16
N ASN A 35 -6.58 4.91 -3.34
CA ASN A 35 -7.83 4.38 -2.78
C ASN A 35 -7.77 2.86 -2.65
N ALA A 36 -8.75 2.31 -1.93
CA ALA A 36 -8.78 0.88 -1.63
C ALA A 36 -8.99 0.01 -2.88
N VAL A 37 -9.78 0.48 -3.83
CA VAL A 37 -10.05 -0.29 -5.05
C VAL A 37 -8.76 -0.50 -5.85
N GLU A 38 -7.99 0.57 -6.04
CA GLU A 38 -6.70 0.49 -6.70
C GLU A 38 -5.74 -0.42 -5.92
N ALA A 39 -5.76 -0.29 -4.59
CA ALA A 39 -4.87 -1.07 -3.73
C ALA A 39 -5.13 -2.57 -3.83
N ILE A 40 -6.40 -2.98 -3.84
CA ILE A 40 -6.74 -4.40 -3.97
C ILE A 40 -6.18 -4.97 -5.29
N GLY A 41 -6.39 -4.26 -6.38
CA GLY A 41 -5.85 -4.67 -7.68
C GLY A 41 -4.33 -4.72 -7.69
N ALA A 42 -3.69 -3.70 -7.09
CA ALA A 42 -2.25 -3.63 -7.03
C ALA A 42 -1.63 -4.76 -6.19
N VAL A 43 -2.26 -5.10 -5.07
CA VAL A 43 -1.78 -6.22 -4.23
C VAL A 43 -1.80 -7.52 -5.03
N HIS A 44 -2.88 -7.79 -5.74
CA HIS A 44 -2.99 -9.02 -6.52
C HIS A 44 -2.03 -9.06 -7.70
N LYS A 45 -1.76 -7.91 -8.30
CA LYS A 45 -0.88 -7.82 -9.47
C LYS A 45 0.60 -7.79 -9.07
N LEU A 46 0.96 -6.98 -8.09
CA LEU A 46 2.35 -6.71 -7.74
C LEU A 46 2.87 -7.59 -6.61
N ARG A 47 1.99 -8.14 -5.78
CA ARG A 47 2.32 -9.01 -4.66
C ARG A 47 3.42 -8.42 -3.76
N PRO A 48 3.16 -7.24 -3.16
CA PRO A 48 4.16 -6.63 -2.29
C PRO A 48 4.37 -7.45 -1.01
N ASP A 49 5.54 -7.26 -0.40
CA ASP A 49 5.85 -7.88 0.88
C ASP A 49 5.26 -7.11 2.04
N VAL A 50 5.17 -5.79 1.90
CA VAL A 50 4.70 -4.88 2.95
C VAL A 50 3.73 -3.88 2.35
N LEU A 51 2.69 -3.56 3.11
CA LEU A 51 1.68 -2.58 2.75
C LEU A 51 1.69 -1.46 3.77
N PHE A 52 2.00 -0.23 3.33
CA PHE A 52 1.81 0.98 4.13
C PHE A 52 0.43 1.51 3.82
N LEU A 53 -0.46 1.52 4.82
CA LEU A 53 -1.88 1.72 4.62
C LEU A 53 -2.43 2.80 5.53
N ASP A 54 -3.11 3.80 4.95
CA ASP A 54 -3.93 4.74 5.70
C ASP A 54 -5.27 4.07 6.00
N ILE A 55 -5.54 3.81 7.27
CA ILE A 55 -6.76 3.12 7.72
C ILE A 55 -8.00 4.02 7.72
N GLN A 56 -7.85 5.30 7.39
CA GLN A 56 -8.96 6.26 7.39
C GLN A 56 -9.39 6.68 5.98
N MET A 57 -9.08 5.87 4.97
CA MET A 57 -9.49 6.16 3.60
C MET A 57 -11.02 6.17 3.48
N PRO A 58 -11.56 7.09 2.67
CA PRO A 58 -13.00 7.13 2.42
C PRO A 58 -13.50 5.87 1.72
N ARG A 59 -14.78 5.62 1.80
CA ARG A 59 -15.50 4.47 1.22
C ARG A 59 -15.23 3.15 1.93
N ILE A 60 -13.99 2.71 1.97
CA ILE A 60 -13.61 1.46 2.62
C ILE A 60 -12.42 1.79 3.52
N SER A 61 -12.51 1.48 4.81
CA SER A 61 -11.40 1.68 5.72
C SER A 61 -10.25 0.73 5.35
N GLY A 62 -9.04 1.09 5.76
CA GLY A 62 -7.90 0.23 5.52
C GLY A 62 -8.09 -1.16 6.11
N LEU A 63 -8.72 -1.26 7.28
CA LEU A 63 -8.99 -2.54 7.92
C LEU A 63 -9.98 -3.38 7.11
N GLU A 64 -11.03 -2.74 6.58
CA GLU A 64 -11.99 -3.43 5.71
C GLU A 64 -11.33 -3.92 4.43
N MET A 65 -10.46 -3.12 3.84
CA MET A 65 -9.73 -3.50 2.65
C MET A 65 -8.90 -4.77 2.88
N VAL A 66 -8.19 -4.84 4.00
CA VAL A 66 -7.39 -6.02 4.34
C VAL A 66 -8.28 -7.27 4.43
N GLY A 67 -9.48 -7.12 5.00
CA GLY A 67 -10.43 -8.22 5.08
C GLY A 67 -10.95 -8.70 3.72
N MET A 68 -10.92 -7.85 2.71
CA MET A 68 -11.36 -8.18 1.35
C MET A 68 -10.27 -8.84 0.50
N LEU A 69 -9.03 -8.85 0.96
CA LEU A 69 -7.95 -9.48 0.23
C LEU A 69 -7.95 -10.99 0.44
N ASP A 70 -7.59 -11.71 -0.62
CA ASP A 70 -7.36 -13.15 -0.55
C ASP A 70 -6.25 -13.41 0.47
N PRO A 71 -6.42 -14.35 1.43
CA PRO A 71 -5.38 -14.64 2.42
C PRO A 71 -4.01 -14.94 1.83
N GLU A 72 -3.95 -15.53 0.65
CA GLU A 72 -2.69 -15.83 -0.02
C GLU A 72 -1.98 -14.60 -0.56
N HIS A 73 -2.70 -13.48 -0.67
CA HIS A 73 -2.19 -12.24 -1.25
C HIS A 73 -2.06 -11.11 -0.23
N ARG A 74 -2.34 -11.37 1.06
CA ARG A 74 -2.26 -10.34 2.10
C ARG A 74 -0.80 -10.04 2.44
N PRO A 75 -0.30 -8.84 2.16
CA PRO A 75 1.03 -8.41 2.60
C PRO A 75 0.99 -7.99 4.08
N TYR A 76 2.14 -7.87 4.64
CA TYR A 76 2.29 -7.30 5.97
C TYR A 76 2.02 -5.80 5.98
#